data_a5c197a8710d6284c16c2e757f5eeef1
#
_entry.id   a5c197a8710d6284c16c2e757f5eeef1
#
_cell.length_a   1.000
_cell.length_b   1.000
_cell.length_c   1.000
_cell.angle_alpha   90.00
_cell.angle_beta   90.00
_cell.angle_gamma   90.00
#
_symmetry.space_group_name_H-M   'P 1'
#
loop_
_entity.id
_entity.type
_entity.pdbx_description
1 polymer ?
#
loop_
_entity_poly.entity_id
_entity_poly.type
_entity_poly.pdbx_seq_one_letter_code
_entity_poly.pdbx_strand_id
1 'polypeptide(L)'
;MLGPLVAVGSRFGIVGILVVVGLYFGGQFLFSGGGAGTSVGLSDQREQAGAARSPDDAASFVGFVLDDAQNTWRKKFAQMGKQYQPAKLVLFTDRTSTGCGFGSAAMGPFYCPADERVFIDLGFFDELSRRFGAPGDFAQAYVIAHEIGHHVQHTLGLDRAKRAAGASSEGPTGASVRLELQADCFAGIWAHSSEQRQLLEAGDIDEALAAAAAVGDDRLQRQGGGAVNPESWTHGSAEQRARWFRKGFSSGDFAACDTASGPL
;
A
#
# COMPACT_ATOMS: atom_id res chain seq x y z
N MET A 1 -25.99 -1.74 25.25
CA MET A 1 -24.79 -1.47 26.07
C MET A 1 -23.56 -1.74 25.20
N LEU A 2 -23.09 -0.74 24.45
CA LEU A 2 -21.96 -0.81 23.50
C LEU A 2 -20.93 0.32 23.84
N GLY A 3 -20.54 0.38 25.10
CA GLY A 3 -19.79 1.53 25.62
C GLY A 3 -18.26 1.44 25.79
N PRO A 4 -17.53 0.33 25.73
CA PRO A 4 -16.10 0.39 25.95
C PRO A 4 -15.21 0.18 24.71
N LEU A 5 -15.72 -0.25 23.55
CA LEU A 5 -14.87 -0.58 22.37
C LEU A 5 -14.50 0.65 21.52
N VAL A 6 -15.25 1.73 21.59
CA VAL A 6 -15.01 2.94 20.81
C VAL A 6 -13.86 3.81 21.39
N ALA A 7 -13.59 3.66 22.69
CA ALA A 7 -12.59 4.50 23.37
C ALA A 7 -11.13 4.07 23.13
N VAL A 8 -10.87 2.87 22.58
CA VAL A 8 -9.51 2.35 22.32
C VAL A 8 -8.99 2.81 20.97
N GLY A 9 -9.86 2.99 19.97
CA GLY A 9 -9.47 3.39 18.61
C GLY A 9 -8.91 4.82 18.51
N SER A 10 -9.30 5.73 19.41
CA SER A 10 -8.89 7.14 19.33
C SER A 10 -7.46 7.43 19.81
N ARG A 11 -6.79 6.47 20.44
CA ARG A 11 -5.41 6.64 20.96
C ARG A 11 -4.31 6.07 20.05
N PHE A 12 -4.65 5.28 19.06
CA PHE A 12 -3.66 4.50 18.28
C PHE A 12 -3.68 4.77 16.77
N GLY A 13 -4.24 5.87 16.29
CA GLY A 13 -4.18 6.24 14.87
C GLY A 13 -4.61 5.09 13.91
N ILE A 14 -3.99 5.02 12.76
CA ILE A 14 -4.21 4.03 11.68
C ILE A 14 -4.21 2.56 12.16
N VAL A 15 -3.45 2.25 13.21
CA VAL A 15 -3.28 0.91 13.79
C VAL A 15 -4.57 0.33 14.38
N GLY A 16 -5.44 1.16 14.97
CA GLY A 16 -6.63 0.67 15.70
C GLY A 16 -7.74 0.14 14.80
N ILE A 17 -7.89 0.66 13.59
CA ILE A 17 -9.01 0.33 12.70
C ILE A 17 -8.80 -1.00 11.99
N LEU A 18 -7.59 -1.31 11.55
CA LEU A 18 -7.29 -2.59 10.89
C LEU A 18 -7.35 -3.79 11.86
N VAL A 19 -7.00 -3.60 13.13
CA VAL A 19 -7.11 -4.66 14.15
C VAL A 19 -8.57 -5.04 14.43
N VAL A 20 -9.48 -4.08 14.47
CA VAL A 20 -10.91 -4.35 14.70
C VAL A 20 -11.53 -5.10 13.53
N VAL A 21 -11.14 -4.79 12.30
CA VAL A 21 -11.62 -5.50 11.09
C VAL A 21 -11.07 -6.93 11.02
N GLY A 22 -9.81 -7.15 11.39
CA GLY A 22 -9.20 -8.50 11.41
C GLY A 22 -9.85 -9.46 12.41
N LEU A 23 -10.22 -8.99 13.60
CA LEU A 23 -10.85 -9.80 14.64
C LEU A 23 -12.33 -10.15 14.36
N TYR A 24 -13.05 -9.29 13.63
CA TYR A 24 -14.45 -9.53 13.31
C TYR A 24 -14.64 -10.58 12.21
N PHE A 25 -13.71 -10.73 11.28
CA PHE A 25 -13.83 -11.64 10.14
C PHE A 25 -13.10 -12.98 10.29
N GLY A 26 -12.20 -13.14 11.25
CA GLY A 26 -11.49 -14.42 11.50
C GLY A 26 -12.36 -15.56 12.02
N GLY A 27 -13.60 -15.30 12.44
CA GLY A 27 -14.49 -16.27 13.08
C GLY A 27 -15.44 -17.05 12.16
N GLN A 28 -15.52 -16.76 10.86
CA GLN A 28 -16.59 -17.35 10.01
C GLN A 28 -16.14 -18.42 9.00
N PHE A 29 -14.87 -18.83 8.97
CA PHE A 29 -14.41 -19.83 7.98
C PHE A 29 -14.11 -21.22 8.56
N LEU A 30 -15.06 -21.80 9.30
CA LEU A 30 -15.11 -23.25 9.55
C LEU A 30 -16.47 -23.78 9.13
N PHE A 31 -16.57 -24.33 7.95
CA PHE A 31 -17.54 -25.30 7.42
C PHE A 31 -17.89 -25.05 5.95
N SER A 32 -17.28 -25.82 5.07
CA SER A 32 -17.98 -26.55 4.00
C SER A 32 -16.98 -27.31 3.13
N GLY A 33 -17.15 -28.61 3.11
CA GLY A 33 -16.33 -29.52 2.32
C GLY A 33 -17.05 -29.99 1.04
N GLY A 34 -16.24 -30.50 0.10
CA GLY A 34 -16.59 -31.64 -0.75
C GLY A 34 -17.07 -31.33 -2.17
N GLY A 35 -16.32 -31.88 -3.16
CA GLY A 35 -16.87 -32.14 -4.50
C GLY A 35 -15.79 -32.24 -5.57
N ALA A 36 -15.31 -33.45 -5.88
CA ALA A 36 -14.40 -33.75 -6.98
C ALA A 36 -15.11 -33.80 -8.34
N GLY A 37 -14.48 -33.23 -9.37
CA GLY A 37 -14.91 -33.39 -10.77
C GLY A 37 -13.75 -33.11 -11.71
N THR A 38 -13.16 -34.15 -12.28
CA THR A 38 -12.10 -34.12 -13.29
C THR A 38 -12.65 -33.73 -14.65
N SER A 39 -12.06 -32.71 -15.30
CA SER A 39 -12.10 -32.53 -16.75
C SER A 39 -10.77 -32.00 -17.26
N VAL A 40 -10.12 -32.79 -18.11
CA VAL A 40 -8.87 -32.48 -18.80
C VAL A 40 -9.20 -31.64 -20.04
N GLY A 41 -8.52 -30.50 -20.24
CA GLY A 41 -8.66 -29.74 -21.48
C GLY A 41 -7.93 -28.40 -21.49
N LEU A 42 -6.77 -28.36 -22.11
CA LEU A 42 -6.12 -27.23 -22.85
C LEU A 42 -6.34 -25.79 -22.31
N SER A 43 -5.51 -25.38 -21.33
CA SER A 43 -5.29 -23.98 -20.99
C SER A 43 -3.98 -23.80 -20.17
N ASP A 44 -2.86 -24.25 -20.74
CA ASP A 44 -1.62 -24.43 -19.99
C ASP A 44 -0.66 -23.21 -20.05
N GLN A 45 -1.17 -22.00 -20.26
CA GLN A 45 -0.34 -20.79 -20.25
C GLN A 45 -0.89 -19.61 -19.43
N ARG A 46 -2.05 -19.75 -18.79
CA ARG A 46 -2.59 -18.72 -17.90
C ARG A 46 -2.51 -19.07 -16.40
N GLU A 47 -2.06 -20.27 -16.08
CA GLU A 47 -2.02 -20.79 -14.71
C GLU A 47 -0.72 -20.46 -13.94
N GLN A 48 0.30 -19.86 -14.58
CA GLN A 48 1.57 -19.54 -13.90
C GLN A 48 1.59 -18.19 -13.18
N ALA A 49 0.64 -17.31 -13.42
CA ALA A 49 0.54 -16.02 -12.71
C ALA A 49 0.00 -16.11 -11.27
N GLY A 50 -0.44 -17.28 -10.82
CA GLY A 50 -1.08 -17.48 -9.51
C GLY A 50 -0.40 -18.48 -8.58
N ALA A 51 0.76 -19.04 -8.95
CA ALA A 51 1.50 -19.91 -8.04
C ALA A 51 2.15 -19.07 -6.93
N ALA A 52 1.83 -19.40 -5.66
CA ALA A 52 2.50 -18.77 -4.52
C ALA A 52 4.02 -18.93 -4.67
N ARG A 53 4.75 -17.81 -4.67
CA ARG A 53 6.22 -17.81 -4.71
C ARG A 53 6.75 -18.51 -3.45
N SER A 54 7.91 -19.16 -3.55
CA SER A 54 8.60 -19.60 -2.35
C SER A 54 8.97 -18.38 -1.49
N PRO A 55 9.14 -18.51 -0.17
CA PRO A 55 9.56 -17.39 0.68
C PRO A 55 10.84 -16.71 0.20
N ASP A 56 11.80 -17.47 -0.34
CA ASP A 56 13.07 -16.94 -0.86
C ASP A 56 12.85 -16.16 -2.17
N ASP A 57 11.98 -16.64 -3.06
CA ASP A 57 11.62 -15.94 -4.29
C ASP A 57 10.84 -14.65 -3.99
N ALA A 58 9.92 -14.70 -3.02
CA ALA A 58 9.18 -13.52 -2.58
C ALA A 58 10.11 -12.47 -1.97
N ALA A 59 11.05 -12.88 -1.11
CA ALA A 59 12.04 -11.98 -0.51
C ALA A 59 12.96 -11.35 -1.58
N SER A 60 13.38 -12.15 -2.57
CA SER A 60 14.21 -11.69 -3.68
C SER A 60 13.46 -10.67 -4.55
N PHE A 61 12.18 -10.93 -4.84
CA PHE A 61 11.34 -10.00 -5.58
C PHE A 61 11.15 -8.67 -4.83
N VAL A 62 10.82 -8.72 -3.53
CA VAL A 62 10.68 -7.53 -2.70
C VAL A 62 11.97 -6.72 -2.68
N GLY A 63 13.12 -7.38 -2.51
CA GLY A 63 14.43 -6.74 -2.55
C GLY A 63 14.71 -6.05 -3.89
N PHE A 64 14.43 -6.71 -5.00
CA PHE A 64 14.59 -6.15 -6.33
C PHE A 64 13.73 -4.88 -6.54
N VAL A 65 12.43 -4.94 -6.21
CA VAL A 65 11.52 -3.80 -6.38
C VAL A 65 11.92 -2.63 -5.49
N LEU A 66 12.29 -2.92 -4.23
CA LEU A 66 12.77 -1.89 -3.30
C LEU A 66 14.00 -1.17 -3.85
N ASP A 67 15.02 -1.92 -4.29
CA ASP A 67 16.25 -1.36 -4.83
C ASP A 67 15.99 -0.56 -6.11
N ASP A 68 15.11 -1.03 -6.97
CA ASP A 68 14.72 -0.35 -8.20
C ASP A 68 13.98 0.96 -7.92
N ALA A 69 13.03 0.95 -6.98
CA ALA A 69 12.34 2.17 -6.55
C ALA A 69 13.33 3.18 -5.95
N GLN A 70 14.23 2.72 -5.09
CA GLN A 70 15.26 3.58 -4.51
C GLN A 70 16.24 4.13 -5.54
N ASN A 71 16.61 3.35 -6.57
CA ASN A 71 17.44 3.82 -7.67
C ASN A 71 16.75 4.92 -8.48
N THR A 72 15.45 4.80 -8.70
CA THR A 72 14.64 5.85 -9.34
C THR A 72 14.66 7.12 -8.50
N TRP A 73 14.42 7.02 -7.19
CA TRP A 73 14.43 8.18 -6.29
C TRP A 73 15.81 8.78 -6.12
N ARG A 74 16.88 8.01 -6.11
CA ARG A 74 18.27 8.55 -6.09
C ARG A 74 18.50 9.47 -7.29
N LYS A 75 18.04 9.08 -8.49
CA LYS A 75 18.14 9.93 -9.69
C LYS A 75 17.30 11.20 -9.57
N LYS A 76 16.07 11.09 -9.05
CA LYS A 76 15.18 12.24 -8.83
C LYS A 76 15.76 13.22 -7.82
N PHE A 77 16.30 12.74 -6.69
CA PHE A 77 16.95 13.58 -5.69
C PHE A 77 18.18 14.29 -6.26
N ALA A 78 19.00 13.61 -7.05
CA ALA A 78 20.13 14.23 -7.73
C ALA A 78 19.70 15.37 -8.68
N GLN A 79 18.59 15.19 -9.42
CA GLN A 79 18.01 16.24 -10.26
C GLN A 79 17.53 17.45 -9.45
N MET A 80 17.12 17.26 -8.20
CA MET A 80 16.73 18.31 -7.27
C MET A 80 17.93 18.91 -6.50
N GLY A 81 19.16 18.47 -6.80
CA GLY A 81 20.36 18.89 -6.05
C GLY A 81 20.43 18.36 -4.62
N LYS A 82 19.75 17.23 -4.34
CA LYS A 82 19.66 16.61 -3.02
C LYS A 82 20.31 15.22 -3.02
N GLN A 83 20.66 14.74 -1.83
CA GLN A 83 21.10 13.36 -1.63
C GLN A 83 19.94 12.50 -1.13
N TYR A 84 19.80 11.32 -1.71
CA TYR A 84 18.85 10.30 -1.27
C TYR A 84 19.53 9.36 -0.27
N GLN A 85 18.94 9.21 0.89
CA GLN A 85 19.35 8.19 1.87
C GLN A 85 18.42 6.99 1.70
N PRO A 86 18.91 5.78 1.45
CA PRO A 86 18.05 4.63 1.20
C PRO A 86 17.36 4.16 2.48
N ALA A 87 16.08 3.84 2.36
CA ALA A 87 15.34 3.11 3.39
C ALA A 87 15.88 1.68 3.51
N LYS A 88 15.79 1.09 4.71
CA LYS A 88 16.09 -0.32 4.94
C LYS A 88 14.82 -1.14 4.87
N LEU A 89 14.93 -2.38 4.38
CA LEU A 89 13.85 -3.36 4.38
C LEU A 89 13.94 -4.25 5.61
N VAL A 90 12.80 -4.53 6.22
CA VAL A 90 12.63 -5.56 7.25
C VAL A 90 11.48 -6.47 6.81
N LEU A 91 11.83 -7.72 6.54
CA LEU A 91 10.83 -8.78 6.35
C LEU A 91 10.52 -9.39 7.71
N PHE A 92 9.25 -9.61 7.99
CA PHE A 92 8.82 -10.19 9.25
C PHE A 92 7.67 -11.18 9.03
N THR A 93 7.31 -11.94 10.06
CA THR A 93 6.14 -12.82 10.07
C THR A 93 5.34 -12.52 11.33
N ASP A 94 4.04 -12.37 11.16
CA ASP A 94 3.03 -12.09 12.19
C ASP A 94 3.21 -10.75 12.91
N ARG A 95 4.34 -10.53 13.59
CA ARG A 95 4.56 -9.36 14.45
C ARG A 95 6.00 -8.90 14.44
N THR A 96 6.20 -7.58 14.57
CA THR A 96 7.51 -6.97 14.71
C THR A 96 7.45 -5.77 15.65
N SER A 97 8.58 -5.44 16.29
CA SER A 97 8.71 -4.20 17.07
C SER A 97 9.44 -3.16 16.26
N THR A 98 8.95 -1.93 16.29
CA THR A 98 9.51 -0.81 15.54
C THR A 98 9.59 0.44 16.40
N GLY A 99 10.36 1.44 15.98
CA GLY A 99 10.37 2.76 16.62
C GLY A 99 9.04 3.51 16.56
N CYS A 100 8.12 3.07 15.69
CA CYS A 100 6.76 3.61 15.56
C CYS A 100 5.73 2.81 16.40
N GLY A 101 6.15 1.78 17.12
CA GLY A 101 5.29 0.88 17.88
C GLY A 101 5.30 -0.55 17.37
N PHE A 102 4.31 -1.35 17.76
CA PHE A 102 4.15 -2.71 17.26
C PHE A 102 3.57 -2.73 15.86
N GLY A 103 4.24 -3.43 14.94
CA GLY A 103 3.71 -3.82 13.65
C GLY A 103 3.14 -5.24 13.69
N SER A 104 2.09 -5.50 12.92
CA SER A 104 1.52 -6.83 12.74
C SER A 104 1.14 -7.06 11.27
N ALA A 105 1.10 -8.33 10.84
CA ALA A 105 0.67 -8.72 9.50
C ALA A 105 -0.68 -8.09 9.11
N ALA A 106 -1.63 -8.00 10.07
CA ALA A 106 -2.94 -7.41 9.85
C ALA A 106 -2.92 -5.91 9.47
N MET A 107 -1.80 -5.23 9.66
CA MET A 107 -1.64 -3.82 9.27
C MET A 107 -1.20 -3.65 7.82
N GLY A 108 -0.79 -4.74 7.17
CA GLY A 108 -0.13 -4.69 5.88
C GLY A 108 1.30 -4.14 5.95
N PRO A 109 1.96 -3.96 4.81
CA PRO A 109 3.22 -3.24 4.70
C PRO A 109 3.12 -1.81 5.24
N PHE A 110 4.20 -1.30 5.79
CA PHE A 110 4.25 0.09 6.27
C PHE A 110 5.68 0.63 6.33
N TYR A 111 5.78 1.94 6.18
CA TYR A 111 7.01 2.69 6.44
C TYR A 111 7.00 3.27 7.87
N CYS A 112 8.07 3.06 8.63
CA CYS A 112 8.26 3.68 9.94
C CYS A 112 9.29 4.82 9.84
N PRO A 113 8.87 6.09 9.99
CA PRO A 113 9.78 7.23 9.91
C PRO A 113 10.79 7.29 11.06
N ALA A 114 10.48 6.75 12.24
CA ALA A 114 11.42 6.72 13.36
C ALA A 114 12.60 5.77 13.12
N ASP A 115 12.40 4.72 12.33
CA ASP A 115 13.43 3.74 11.98
C ASP A 115 14.02 3.96 10.58
N GLU A 116 13.36 4.77 9.75
CA GLU A 116 13.63 4.93 8.31
C GLU A 116 13.63 3.57 7.59
N ARG A 117 12.63 2.72 7.92
CA ARG A 117 12.52 1.35 7.41
C ARG A 117 11.15 1.07 6.84
N VAL A 118 11.14 0.27 5.77
CA VAL A 118 9.95 -0.38 5.23
C VAL A 118 9.83 -1.75 5.88
N PHE A 119 8.67 -2.07 6.41
CA PHE A 119 8.33 -3.34 7.04
C PHE A 119 7.30 -4.08 6.20
N ILE A 120 7.58 -5.34 5.86
CA ILE A 120 6.71 -6.15 5.01
C ILE A 120 6.57 -7.54 5.63
N ASP A 121 5.33 -7.95 5.90
CA ASP A 121 4.99 -9.35 6.12
C ASP A 121 4.76 -10.01 4.75
N LEU A 122 5.51 -11.08 4.46
CA LEU A 122 5.40 -11.75 3.15
C LEU A 122 4.03 -12.40 2.93
N GLY A 123 3.31 -12.75 4.00
CA GLY A 123 1.93 -13.25 3.90
C GLY A 123 0.93 -12.23 3.40
N PHE A 124 1.25 -10.93 3.47
CA PHE A 124 0.39 -9.87 2.95
C PHE A 124 0.13 -9.99 1.45
N PHE A 125 1.07 -10.47 0.67
CA PHE A 125 0.88 -10.61 -0.78
C PHE A 125 -0.18 -11.66 -1.13
N ASP A 126 -0.28 -12.70 -0.33
CA ASP A 126 -1.38 -13.66 -0.42
C ASP A 126 -2.73 -13.01 -0.07
N GLU A 127 -2.77 -12.14 0.93
CA GLU A 127 -3.97 -11.36 1.28
C GLU A 127 -4.34 -10.37 0.17
N LEU A 128 -3.36 -9.67 -0.41
CA LEU A 128 -3.56 -8.73 -1.51
C LEU A 128 -4.25 -9.42 -2.70
N SER A 129 -3.80 -10.62 -3.03
CA SER A 129 -4.39 -11.43 -4.09
C SER A 129 -5.79 -11.95 -3.73
N ARG A 130 -5.91 -12.66 -2.59
CA ARG A 130 -7.13 -13.43 -2.24
C ARG A 130 -8.23 -12.58 -1.67
N ARG A 131 -7.89 -11.64 -0.81
CA ARG A 131 -8.86 -10.83 -0.05
C ARG A 131 -9.19 -9.52 -0.76
N PHE A 132 -8.16 -8.85 -1.28
CA PHE A 132 -8.33 -7.54 -1.91
C PHE A 132 -8.59 -7.64 -3.42
N GLY A 133 -8.47 -8.85 -4.01
CA GLY A 133 -8.75 -9.08 -5.43
C GLY A 133 -7.80 -8.32 -6.36
N ALA A 134 -6.57 -8.09 -5.90
CA ALA A 134 -5.50 -7.49 -6.67
C ALA A 134 -4.33 -8.50 -6.82
N PRO A 135 -4.52 -9.57 -7.60
CA PRO A 135 -3.46 -10.51 -7.92
C PRO A 135 -2.45 -9.85 -8.86
N GLY A 136 -1.27 -10.42 -8.91
CA GLY A 136 -0.22 -9.98 -9.82
C GLY A 136 1.00 -9.47 -9.08
N ASP A 137 2.12 -9.52 -9.75
CA ASP A 137 3.39 -9.10 -9.16
C ASP A 137 3.54 -7.58 -9.19
N PHE A 138 2.97 -6.92 -10.19
CA PHE A 138 3.01 -5.47 -10.21
C PHE A 138 2.08 -4.82 -9.17
N ALA A 139 1.02 -5.50 -8.75
CA ALA A 139 0.23 -5.09 -7.58
C ALA A 139 1.08 -5.09 -6.29
N GLN A 140 1.93 -6.12 -6.11
CA GLN A 140 2.88 -6.19 -5.00
C GLN A 140 3.97 -5.10 -5.12
N ALA A 141 4.49 -4.91 -6.33
CA ALA A 141 5.50 -3.89 -6.62
C ALA A 141 4.98 -2.47 -6.35
N TYR A 142 3.72 -2.18 -6.69
CA TYR A 142 3.06 -0.92 -6.35
C TYR A 142 3.06 -0.66 -4.85
N VAL A 143 2.72 -1.65 -4.03
CA VAL A 143 2.70 -1.47 -2.56
C VAL A 143 4.10 -1.12 -2.04
N ILE A 144 5.14 -1.81 -2.49
CA ILE A 144 6.52 -1.53 -2.09
C ILE A 144 6.93 -0.11 -2.50
N ALA A 145 6.60 0.29 -3.72
CA ALA A 145 6.89 1.63 -4.24
C ALA A 145 6.12 2.72 -3.48
N HIS A 146 4.91 2.43 -3.01
CA HIS A 146 4.11 3.31 -2.17
C HIS A 146 4.79 3.54 -0.80
N GLU A 147 5.29 2.49 -0.15
CA GLU A 147 6.03 2.63 1.10
C GLU A 147 7.33 3.42 0.93
N ILE A 148 8.02 3.25 -0.20
CA ILE A 148 9.15 4.13 -0.57
C ILE A 148 8.66 5.57 -0.81
N GLY A 149 7.45 5.79 -1.30
CA GLY A 149 6.82 7.11 -1.39
C GLY A 149 6.74 7.80 -0.03
N HIS A 150 6.35 7.08 1.03
CA HIS A 150 6.36 7.61 2.40
C HIS A 150 7.78 7.93 2.91
N HIS A 151 8.77 7.11 2.55
CA HIS A 151 10.16 7.43 2.87
C HIS A 151 10.63 8.71 2.18
N VAL A 152 10.27 8.91 0.92
CA VAL A 152 10.55 10.15 0.17
C VAL A 152 9.89 11.36 0.84
N GLN A 153 8.63 11.24 1.25
CA GLN A 153 7.92 12.29 1.97
C GLN A 153 8.63 12.67 3.27
N HIS A 154 9.03 11.67 4.05
CA HIS A 154 9.75 11.87 5.30
C HIS A 154 11.08 12.59 5.07
N THR A 155 11.89 12.10 4.14
CA THR A 155 13.22 12.66 3.80
C THR A 155 13.12 14.12 3.31
N LEU A 156 12.04 14.44 2.57
CA LEU A 156 11.80 15.81 2.08
C LEU A 156 11.04 16.67 3.10
N GLY A 157 10.57 16.10 4.21
CA GLY A 157 9.80 16.78 5.27
C GLY A 157 8.38 17.15 4.85
N LEU A 158 7.81 16.47 3.87
CA LEU A 158 6.45 16.69 3.36
C LEU A 158 5.37 16.18 4.33
N ASP A 159 5.71 15.25 5.22
CA ASP A 159 4.83 14.67 6.24
C ASP A 159 4.59 15.58 7.46
N ARG A 160 5.20 16.77 7.50
CA ARG A 160 5.13 17.70 8.63
C ARG A 160 3.70 18.17 8.91
N ALA A 161 2.89 18.42 7.87
CA ALA A 161 1.52 18.87 8.03
C ALA A 161 0.66 17.83 8.75
N LYS A 162 0.80 16.55 8.42
CA LYS A 162 0.12 15.44 9.11
C LYS A 162 0.57 15.34 10.56
N ARG A 163 1.87 15.40 10.81
CA ARG A 163 2.41 15.38 12.19
C ARG A 163 1.90 16.52 13.05
N ALA A 164 1.72 17.71 12.46
CA ALA A 164 1.18 18.87 13.16
C ALA A 164 -0.33 18.79 13.39
N ALA A 165 -1.09 18.20 12.46
CA ALA A 165 -2.55 18.09 12.53
C ALA A 165 -3.03 17.07 13.56
N GLY A 166 -2.22 16.03 13.86
CA GLY A 166 -2.61 15.00 14.84
C GLY A 166 -3.94 14.33 14.49
N ALA A 167 -4.87 14.29 15.45
CA ALA A 167 -6.17 13.64 15.29
C ALA A 167 -7.10 14.34 14.26
N SER A 168 -6.87 15.61 13.93
CA SER A 168 -7.63 16.33 12.89
C SER A 168 -7.10 16.12 11.47
N SER A 169 -6.27 15.11 11.25
CA SER A 169 -5.70 14.77 9.94
C SER A 169 -6.62 13.94 9.04
N GLU A 170 -7.76 13.48 9.56
CA GLU A 170 -8.71 12.60 8.87
C GLU A 170 -9.65 13.38 7.93
N GLY A 171 -10.41 12.65 7.13
CA GLY A 171 -11.38 13.19 6.20
C GLY A 171 -10.92 13.18 4.74
N PRO A 172 -11.86 13.36 3.78
CA PRO A 172 -11.60 13.15 2.34
C PRO A 172 -10.56 14.10 1.74
N THR A 173 -10.24 15.17 2.44
CA THR A 173 -9.19 16.14 2.07
C THR A 173 -8.20 16.38 3.22
N GLY A 174 -8.24 15.54 4.24
CA GLY A 174 -7.38 15.62 5.42
C GLY A 174 -5.90 15.43 5.11
N ALA A 175 -5.04 15.83 6.03
CA ALA A 175 -3.59 15.76 5.83
C ALA A 175 -3.10 14.31 5.66
N SER A 176 -3.77 13.31 6.28
CA SER A 176 -3.48 11.89 6.06
C SER A 176 -3.76 11.50 4.61
N VAL A 177 -4.98 11.76 4.12
CA VAL A 177 -5.36 11.44 2.73
C VAL A 177 -4.42 12.12 1.73
N ARG A 178 -4.05 13.38 1.96
CA ARG A 178 -3.09 14.09 1.08
C ARG A 178 -1.73 13.39 0.99
N LEU A 179 -1.22 12.87 2.10
CA LEU A 179 0.03 12.11 2.10
C LEU A 179 -0.09 10.77 1.39
N GLU A 180 -1.18 10.04 1.61
CA GLU A 180 -1.42 8.76 0.94
C GLU A 180 -1.49 8.93 -0.58
N LEU A 181 -2.27 9.91 -1.04
CA LEU A 181 -2.40 10.20 -2.47
C LEU A 181 -1.07 10.69 -3.09
N GLN A 182 -0.25 11.39 -2.33
CA GLN A 182 1.10 11.76 -2.78
C GLN A 182 2.01 10.53 -2.87
N ALA A 183 1.93 9.58 -1.93
CA ALA A 183 2.68 8.33 -2.00
C ALA A 183 2.23 7.48 -3.20
N ASP A 184 0.93 7.45 -3.51
CA ASP A 184 0.41 6.83 -4.75
C ASP A 184 0.99 7.48 -6.01
N CYS A 185 1.05 8.81 -6.03
CA CYS A 185 1.66 9.54 -7.15
C CYS A 185 3.16 9.24 -7.28
N PHE A 186 3.87 9.13 -6.17
CA PHE A 186 5.29 8.76 -6.17
C PHE A 186 5.52 7.32 -6.65
N ALA A 187 4.64 6.38 -6.28
CA ALA A 187 4.63 5.03 -6.86
C ALA A 187 4.41 5.08 -8.39
N GLY A 188 3.52 5.96 -8.84
CA GLY A 188 3.31 6.22 -10.27
C GLY A 188 4.57 6.76 -10.97
N ILE A 189 5.33 7.68 -10.37
CA ILE A 189 6.61 8.16 -10.91
C ILE A 189 7.62 7.01 -11.06
N TRP A 190 7.69 6.11 -10.10
CA TRP A 190 8.53 4.92 -10.20
C TRP A 190 8.09 4.04 -11.36
N ALA A 191 6.79 3.74 -11.47
CA ALA A 191 6.23 2.95 -12.57
C ALA A 191 6.52 3.58 -13.94
N HIS A 192 6.40 4.91 -14.09
CA HIS A 192 6.82 5.64 -15.29
C HIS A 192 8.30 5.37 -15.64
N SER A 193 9.19 5.45 -14.65
CA SER A 193 10.60 5.15 -14.86
C SER A 193 10.83 3.68 -15.26
N SER A 194 10.04 2.76 -14.72
CA SER A 194 10.11 1.33 -15.04
C SER A 194 9.64 1.06 -16.46
N GLU A 195 8.57 1.73 -16.92
CA GLU A 195 8.10 1.66 -18.31
C GLU A 195 9.17 2.16 -19.29
N GLN A 196 9.79 3.31 -19.00
CA GLN A 196 10.86 3.85 -19.87
C GLN A 196 12.05 2.91 -20.02
N ARG A 197 12.27 2.03 -19.04
CA ARG A 197 13.33 1.01 -19.04
C ARG A 197 12.85 -0.34 -19.57
N GLN A 198 11.61 -0.43 -20.04
CA GLN A 198 11.00 -1.65 -20.60
C GLN A 198 10.96 -2.80 -19.57
N LEU A 199 10.68 -2.47 -18.30
CA LEU A 199 10.53 -3.45 -17.23
C LEU A 199 9.06 -3.84 -16.99
N LEU A 200 8.12 -3.14 -17.62
CA LEU A 200 6.69 -3.41 -17.47
C LEU A 200 6.18 -4.36 -18.55
N GLU A 201 5.27 -5.21 -18.15
CA GLU A 201 4.52 -6.10 -19.01
C GLU A 201 3.11 -5.54 -19.29
N ALA A 202 2.43 -6.11 -20.28
CA ALA A 202 1.07 -5.72 -20.58
C ALA A 202 0.13 -6.13 -19.44
N GLY A 203 -0.55 -5.16 -18.82
CA GLY A 203 -1.46 -5.39 -17.69
C GLY A 203 -0.93 -4.87 -16.34
N ASP A 204 0.37 -4.64 -16.20
CA ASP A 204 0.99 -4.22 -14.93
C ASP A 204 0.36 -2.95 -14.36
N ILE A 205 0.11 -1.96 -15.19
CA ILE A 205 -0.51 -0.72 -14.74
C ILE A 205 -1.94 -0.94 -14.25
N ASP A 206 -2.68 -1.85 -14.88
CA ASP A 206 -4.03 -2.21 -14.42
C ASP A 206 -3.97 -2.96 -13.07
N GLU A 207 -2.95 -3.78 -12.84
CA GLU A 207 -2.71 -4.43 -11.55
C GLU A 207 -2.41 -3.39 -10.44
N ALA A 208 -1.52 -2.44 -10.70
CA ALA A 208 -1.25 -1.35 -9.76
C ALA A 208 -2.50 -0.53 -9.44
N LEU A 209 -3.29 -0.19 -10.47
CA LEU A 209 -4.53 0.54 -10.29
C LEU A 209 -5.58 -0.25 -9.50
N ALA A 210 -5.66 -1.57 -9.73
CA ALA A 210 -6.52 -2.45 -8.96
C ALA A 210 -6.08 -2.52 -7.49
N ALA A 211 -4.78 -2.61 -7.23
CA ALA A 211 -4.22 -2.61 -5.87
C ALA A 211 -4.48 -1.29 -5.16
N ALA A 212 -4.20 -0.16 -5.81
CA ALA A 212 -4.47 1.18 -5.27
C ALA A 212 -5.96 1.36 -4.91
N ALA A 213 -6.85 0.93 -5.81
CA ALA A 213 -8.29 0.99 -5.59
C ALA A 213 -8.76 0.03 -4.49
N ALA A 214 -8.13 -1.14 -4.34
CA ALA A 214 -8.54 -2.17 -3.38
C ALA A 214 -8.39 -1.71 -1.92
N VAL A 215 -7.39 -0.88 -1.64
CA VAL A 215 -7.10 -0.34 -0.31
C VAL A 215 -7.65 1.07 -0.09
N GLY A 216 -8.57 1.54 -0.92
CA GLY A 216 -9.31 2.77 -0.69
C GLY A 216 -10.28 2.65 0.48
N ASP A 217 -10.37 3.70 1.31
CA ASP A 217 -11.22 3.71 2.52
C ASP A 217 -12.69 3.39 2.23
N ASP A 218 -13.22 3.88 1.12
CA ASP A 218 -14.60 3.62 0.69
C ASP A 218 -14.85 2.13 0.37
N ARG A 219 -13.86 1.43 -0.19
CA ARG A 219 -13.92 0.00 -0.44
C ARG A 219 -13.77 -0.81 0.84
N LEU A 220 -12.79 -0.46 1.68
CA LEU A 220 -12.57 -1.14 2.95
C LEU A 220 -13.79 -1.03 3.86
N GLN A 221 -14.43 0.14 3.94
CA GLN A 221 -15.63 0.36 4.74
C GLN A 221 -16.83 -0.46 4.22
N ARG A 222 -17.04 -0.54 2.89
CA ARG A 222 -18.07 -1.39 2.29
C ARG A 222 -17.83 -2.88 2.56
N GLN A 223 -16.60 -3.35 2.43
CA GLN A 223 -16.23 -4.75 2.70
C GLN A 223 -16.43 -5.11 4.17
N GLY A 224 -16.22 -4.16 5.08
CA GLY A 224 -16.53 -4.29 6.50
C GLY A 224 -18.03 -4.29 6.84
N GLY A 225 -18.93 -4.23 5.84
CA GLY A 225 -20.38 -4.23 6.05
C GLY A 225 -20.94 -2.90 6.58
N GLY A 226 -20.12 -1.83 6.62
CA GLY A 226 -20.48 -0.51 7.09
C GLY A 226 -20.97 0.43 5.99
N ALA A 227 -21.64 1.52 6.41
CA ALA A 227 -21.86 2.68 5.54
C ALA A 227 -20.54 3.41 5.30
N VAL A 228 -20.37 3.97 4.09
CA VAL A 228 -19.21 4.79 3.77
C VAL A 228 -19.29 6.11 4.55
N ASN A 229 -18.27 6.39 5.35
CA ASN A 229 -18.12 7.62 6.11
C ASN A 229 -16.83 8.36 5.70
N PRO A 230 -16.92 9.32 4.78
CA PRO A 230 -15.73 10.04 4.30
C PRO A 230 -14.97 10.80 5.39
N GLU A 231 -15.64 11.28 6.43
CA GLU A 231 -15.01 12.05 7.52
C GLU A 231 -13.99 11.25 8.34
N SER A 232 -14.04 9.92 8.26
CA SER A 232 -13.07 9.03 8.92
C SER A 232 -11.99 8.49 7.98
N TRP A 233 -11.88 9.00 6.78
CA TRP A 233 -10.88 8.54 5.82
C TRP A 233 -9.47 8.95 6.22
N THR A 234 -8.55 8.03 6.05
CA THR A 234 -7.13 8.23 6.30
C THR A 234 -6.27 7.96 5.06
N HIS A 235 -6.79 7.16 4.10
CA HIS A 235 -6.09 6.78 2.87
C HIS A 235 -6.71 7.39 1.61
N GLY A 236 -7.95 7.87 1.68
CA GLY A 236 -8.69 8.37 0.54
C GLY A 236 -9.51 7.30 -0.18
N SER A 237 -10.34 7.73 -1.14
CA SER A 237 -11.17 6.81 -1.92
C SER A 237 -10.36 6.02 -2.93
N ALA A 238 -10.91 4.88 -3.36
CA ALA A 238 -10.37 4.07 -4.45
C ALA A 238 -10.13 4.90 -5.73
N GLU A 239 -11.03 5.81 -6.05
CA GLU A 239 -10.92 6.70 -7.21
C GLU A 239 -9.78 7.71 -7.04
N GLN A 240 -9.65 8.34 -5.86
CA GLN A 240 -8.57 9.28 -5.59
C GLN A 240 -7.21 8.60 -5.71
N ARG A 241 -7.03 7.43 -5.08
CA ARG A 241 -5.79 6.67 -5.12
C ARG A 241 -5.37 6.29 -6.54
N ALA A 242 -6.28 5.69 -7.31
CA ALA A 242 -6.02 5.34 -8.71
C ALA A 242 -5.71 6.58 -9.58
N ARG A 243 -6.40 7.70 -9.35
CA ARG A 243 -6.16 8.96 -10.08
C ARG A 243 -4.77 9.52 -9.82
N TRP A 244 -4.32 9.54 -8.57
CA TRP A 244 -3.01 10.08 -8.22
C TRP A 244 -1.86 9.17 -8.68
N PHE A 245 -2.03 7.86 -8.62
CA PHE A 245 -1.07 6.94 -9.24
C PHE A 245 -0.95 7.20 -10.75
N ARG A 246 -2.08 7.28 -11.49
CA ARG A 246 -2.05 7.61 -12.92
C ARG A 246 -1.38 8.94 -13.21
N LYS A 247 -1.58 9.94 -12.35
CA LYS A 247 -0.97 11.27 -12.52
C LYS A 247 0.57 11.18 -12.44
N GLY A 248 1.09 10.44 -11.47
CA GLY A 248 2.51 10.17 -11.35
C GLY A 248 3.05 9.37 -12.53
N PHE A 249 2.33 8.32 -12.92
CA PHE A 249 2.70 7.47 -14.05
C PHE A 249 2.73 8.24 -15.38
N SER A 250 1.73 9.04 -15.67
CA SER A 250 1.66 9.79 -16.92
C SER A 250 2.70 10.89 -17.02
N SER A 251 3.05 11.54 -15.92
CA SER A 251 3.95 12.69 -15.92
C SER A 251 5.42 12.32 -15.69
N GLY A 252 5.69 11.34 -14.82
CA GLY A 252 7.03 11.07 -14.31
C GLY A 252 7.65 12.25 -13.56
N ASP A 253 6.88 13.30 -13.26
CA ASP A 253 7.38 14.55 -12.67
C ASP A 253 6.97 14.70 -11.20
N PHE A 254 7.96 15.00 -10.38
CA PHE A 254 7.76 15.23 -8.94
C PHE A 254 6.78 16.38 -8.66
N ALA A 255 6.83 17.47 -9.45
CA ALA A 255 5.97 18.63 -9.27
C ALA A 255 4.48 18.30 -9.52
N ALA A 256 4.19 17.29 -10.34
CA ALA A 256 2.82 16.84 -10.56
C ALA A 256 2.18 16.21 -9.31
N CYS A 257 2.96 15.77 -8.34
CA CYS A 257 2.51 15.12 -7.12
C CYS A 257 2.24 16.10 -5.95
N ASP A 258 2.00 17.37 -6.24
CA ASP A 258 1.56 18.31 -5.20
C ASP A 258 0.11 18.02 -4.80
N THR A 259 -0.06 17.38 -3.65
CA THR A 259 -1.35 17.14 -2.99
C THR A 259 -1.65 18.17 -1.90
N ALA A 260 -0.70 19.06 -1.57
CA ALA A 260 -0.88 20.05 -0.51
C ALA A 260 -1.78 21.19 -0.96
N SER A 261 -1.72 21.54 -2.25
CA SER A 261 -2.51 22.61 -2.86
C SER A 261 -3.58 22.05 -3.82
N GLY A 262 -4.73 22.69 -3.87
CA GLY A 262 -5.81 22.37 -4.81
C GLY A 262 -6.69 21.16 -4.43
N PRO A 263 -7.62 20.79 -5.34
CA PRO A 263 -8.52 19.66 -5.14
C PRO A 263 -7.79 18.33 -5.28
N LEU A 264 -8.23 17.34 -4.49
CA LEU A 264 -7.71 15.95 -4.51
C LEU A 264 -8.44 15.08 -5.49
#